data_583e83850c98ad9ff0d3677a6607351b
#
_entry.id   583e83850c98ad9ff0d3677a6607351b
#
_cell.length_a   1.000
_cell.length_b   1.000
_cell.length_c   1.000
_cell.angle_alpha   90.00
_cell.angle_beta   90.00
_cell.angle_gamma   90.00
#
_symmetry.space_group_name_H-M   'P 1'
#
loop_
_entity.id
_entity.type
_entity.pdbx_description
1 polymer ?
#
loop_
_entity_poly.entity_id
_entity_poly.type
_entity_poly.pdbx_seq_one_letter_code
_entity_poly.pdbx_strand_id
1 'polypeptide(L)'
;MASSRRRGFVLIAMSITMLLLLAVIGLAFDLGRVYIARNEAQVFTDAAAMAAASKLDGTDAGLDRAREAVARVPMRWNLGTQRFEGVVVEFSPDGSRWEKSPKDAAGVKLARVTAPSNSVQIMFLRAVGGPESFTVPARAVAESNPVRLIE
;
A
#
# COMPACT_ATOMS: atom_id res chain seq x y z
N MET A 1 -57.99 22.30 1.55
CA MET A 1 -57.04 22.00 0.41
C MET A 1 -55.53 22.21 0.75
N ALA A 2 -55.11 22.48 1.98
CA ALA A 2 -53.71 22.72 2.36
C ALA A 2 -52.87 21.44 2.68
N SER A 3 -53.50 20.29 2.86
CA SER A 3 -52.85 19.05 3.30
C SER A 3 -52.06 18.34 2.18
N SER A 4 -52.45 18.48 0.92
CA SER A 4 -51.80 17.83 -0.24
C SER A 4 -50.42 18.44 -0.57
N ARG A 5 -50.25 19.75 -0.45
CA ARG A 5 -48.95 20.42 -0.70
C ARG A 5 -47.88 20.04 0.32
N ARG A 6 -48.24 19.84 1.58
CA ARG A 6 -47.30 19.44 2.64
C ARG A 6 -46.78 18.01 2.43
N ARG A 7 -47.62 17.10 1.95
CA ARG A 7 -47.22 15.70 1.64
C ARG A 7 -46.22 15.63 0.50
N GLY A 8 -46.40 16.39 -0.58
CA GLY A 8 -45.46 16.48 -1.69
C GLY A 8 -44.10 17.01 -1.28
N PHE A 9 -44.07 18.06 -0.43
CA PHE A 9 -42.81 18.62 0.09
C PHE A 9 -42.03 17.62 0.95
N VAL A 10 -42.72 16.88 1.83
CA VAL A 10 -42.09 15.86 2.67
C VAL A 10 -41.49 14.76 1.83
N LEU A 11 -42.15 14.28 0.80
CA LEU A 11 -41.64 13.25 -0.12
C LEU A 11 -40.36 13.70 -0.83
N ILE A 12 -40.35 14.94 -1.34
CA ILE A 12 -39.17 15.51 -2.01
C ILE A 12 -38.01 15.65 -1.01
N ALA A 13 -38.28 16.19 0.17
CA ALA A 13 -37.25 16.34 1.21
C ALA A 13 -36.67 15.01 1.63
N MET A 14 -37.49 13.97 1.85
CA MET A 14 -37.03 12.61 2.18
C MET A 14 -36.20 12.01 1.06
N SER A 15 -36.60 12.18 -0.21
CA SER A 15 -35.84 11.66 -1.35
C SER A 15 -34.44 12.29 -1.43
N ILE A 16 -34.34 13.61 -1.26
CA ILE A 16 -33.04 14.31 -1.27
C ILE A 16 -32.19 13.85 -0.09
N THR A 17 -32.76 13.78 1.11
CA THR A 17 -32.04 13.31 2.30
C THR A 17 -31.52 11.89 2.13
N MET A 18 -32.34 10.98 1.55
CA MET A 18 -31.93 9.60 1.29
C MET A 18 -30.78 9.54 0.29
N LEU A 19 -30.81 10.31 -0.79
CA LEU A 19 -29.72 10.40 -1.75
C LEU A 19 -28.42 10.90 -1.10
N LEU A 20 -28.49 11.91 -0.25
CA LEU A 20 -27.34 12.43 0.47
C LEU A 20 -26.76 11.38 1.42
N LEU A 21 -27.61 10.64 2.15
CA LEU A 21 -27.17 9.57 3.04
C LEU A 21 -26.46 8.45 2.25
N LEU A 22 -27.03 8.03 1.12
CA LEU A 22 -26.42 7.02 0.25
C LEU A 22 -25.07 7.50 -0.30
N ALA A 23 -24.95 8.76 -0.68
CA ALA A 23 -23.69 9.34 -1.14
C ALA A 23 -22.62 9.34 -0.04
N VAL A 24 -22.98 9.71 1.20
CA VAL A 24 -22.06 9.70 2.35
C VAL A 24 -21.61 8.26 2.70
N ILE A 25 -22.54 7.31 2.71
CA ILE A 25 -22.22 5.89 2.96
C ILE A 25 -21.30 5.36 1.87
N GLY A 26 -21.57 5.66 0.60
CA GLY A 26 -20.74 5.25 -0.52
C GLY A 26 -19.33 5.82 -0.45
N LEU A 27 -19.20 7.09 -0.11
CA LEU A 27 -17.91 7.74 0.10
C LEU A 27 -17.13 7.09 1.26
N ALA A 28 -17.80 6.83 2.38
CA ALA A 28 -17.18 6.17 3.52
C ALA A 28 -16.68 4.76 3.17
N PHE A 29 -17.41 4.02 2.34
CA PHE A 29 -17.01 2.70 1.84
C PHE A 29 -15.76 2.79 0.97
N ASP A 30 -15.72 3.70 0.00
CA ASP A 30 -14.57 3.88 -0.89
C ASP A 30 -13.32 4.30 -0.11
N LEU A 31 -13.43 5.27 0.81
CA LEU A 31 -12.32 5.69 1.66
C LEU A 31 -11.83 4.57 2.56
N GLY A 32 -12.73 3.77 3.13
CA GLY A 32 -12.39 2.61 3.95
C GLY A 32 -11.54 1.60 3.17
N ARG A 33 -11.90 1.30 1.92
CA ARG A 33 -11.13 0.41 1.05
C ARG A 33 -9.75 0.96 0.72
N VAL A 34 -9.64 2.24 0.40
CA VAL A 34 -8.34 2.88 0.13
C VAL A 34 -7.45 2.85 1.38
N TYR A 35 -8.03 3.08 2.56
CA TYR A 35 -7.30 3.02 3.82
C TYR A 35 -6.76 1.61 4.12
N ILE A 36 -7.60 0.57 3.95
CA ILE A 36 -7.19 -0.82 4.12
C ILE A 36 -6.06 -1.16 3.14
N ALA A 37 -6.21 -0.84 1.86
CA ALA A 37 -5.22 -1.12 0.85
C ALA A 37 -3.88 -0.42 1.12
N ARG A 38 -3.91 0.81 1.64
CA ARG A 38 -2.71 1.55 2.06
C ARG A 38 -2.00 0.88 3.22
N ASN A 39 -2.75 0.42 4.21
CA ASN A 39 -2.21 -0.31 5.35
C ASN A 39 -1.56 -1.63 4.92
N GLU A 40 -2.25 -2.41 4.08
CA GLU A 40 -1.73 -3.66 3.54
C GLU A 40 -0.44 -3.44 2.74
N ALA A 41 -0.38 -2.39 1.92
CA ALA A 41 0.81 -2.03 1.16
C ALA A 41 1.99 -1.65 2.07
N GLN A 42 1.73 -0.90 3.15
CA GLN A 42 2.77 -0.55 4.12
C GLN A 42 3.26 -1.79 4.88
N VAL A 43 2.36 -2.62 5.38
CA VAL A 43 2.72 -3.87 6.08
C VAL A 43 3.54 -4.79 5.17
N PHE A 44 3.18 -4.91 3.90
CA PHE A 44 3.95 -5.68 2.94
C PHE A 44 5.36 -5.12 2.75
N THR A 45 5.49 -3.81 2.48
CA THR A 45 6.82 -3.21 2.24
C THR A 45 7.70 -3.26 3.46
N ASP A 46 7.13 -3.08 4.67
CA ASP A 46 7.87 -3.21 5.94
C ASP A 46 8.38 -4.64 6.15
N ALA A 47 7.51 -5.64 5.99
CA ALA A 47 7.90 -7.04 6.11
C ALA A 47 8.94 -7.44 5.06
N ALA A 48 8.78 -6.99 3.82
CA ALA A 48 9.70 -7.27 2.72
C ALA A 48 11.06 -6.59 2.93
N ALA A 49 11.09 -5.35 3.42
CA ALA A 49 12.34 -4.64 3.72
C ALA A 49 13.11 -5.33 4.86
N MET A 50 12.42 -5.72 5.93
CA MET A 50 13.02 -6.48 7.04
C MET A 50 13.53 -7.85 6.58
N ALA A 51 12.75 -8.57 5.76
CA ALA A 51 13.17 -9.86 5.20
C ALA A 51 14.44 -9.71 4.34
N ALA A 52 14.51 -8.68 3.49
CA ALA A 52 15.68 -8.38 2.69
C ALA A 52 16.90 -8.04 3.57
N ALA A 53 16.73 -7.08 4.47
CA ALA A 53 17.81 -6.61 5.35
C ALA A 53 18.43 -7.76 6.18
N SER A 54 17.61 -8.70 6.65
CA SER A 54 18.09 -9.87 7.42
C SER A 54 19.03 -10.81 6.64
N LYS A 55 19.11 -10.66 5.31
CA LYS A 55 19.97 -11.50 4.43
C LYS A 55 21.24 -10.79 3.98
N LEU A 56 21.38 -9.51 4.28
CA LEU A 56 22.56 -8.74 3.93
C LEU A 56 23.74 -9.13 4.85
N ASP A 57 24.80 -9.62 4.23
CA ASP A 57 26.02 -10.06 4.92
C ASP A 57 27.29 -9.49 4.28
N GLY A 58 27.13 -8.49 3.40
CA GLY A 58 28.25 -7.87 2.69
C GLY A 58 28.76 -8.68 1.49
N THR A 59 28.02 -9.68 1.01
CA THR A 59 28.36 -10.47 -0.17
C THR A 59 27.32 -10.37 -1.27
N ASP A 60 27.71 -10.60 -2.54
CA ASP A 60 26.76 -10.63 -3.65
C ASP A 60 25.69 -11.72 -3.46
N ALA A 61 26.09 -12.87 -2.91
CA ALA A 61 25.14 -13.92 -2.55
C ALA A 61 24.13 -13.46 -1.49
N GLY A 62 24.52 -12.56 -0.58
CA GLY A 62 23.63 -11.90 0.37
C GLY A 62 22.58 -11.03 -0.31
N LEU A 63 22.97 -10.28 -1.34
CA LEU A 63 22.04 -9.48 -2.14
C LEU A 63 21.01 -10.35 -2.87
N ASP A 64 21.43 -11.48 -3.41
CA ASP A 64 20.52 -12.42 -4.10
C ASP A 64 19.56 -13.07 -3.11
N ARG A 65 20.04 -13.52 -1.95
CA ARG A 65 19.18 -14.02 -0.87
C ARG A 65 18.18 -12.98 -0.38
N ALA A 66 18.59 -11.70 -0.34
CA ALA A 66 17.69 -10.59 0.02
C ALA A 66 16.54 -10.44 -0.98
N ARG A 67 16.82 -10.50 -2.29
CA ARG A 67 15.78 -10.46 -3.34
C ARG A 67 14.83 -11.67 -3.26
N GLU A 68 15.38 -12.85 -3.06
CA GLU A 68 14.57 -14.07 -2.85
C GLU A 68 13.69 -13.98 -1.60
N ALA A 69 14.21 -13.41 -0.51
CA ALA A 69 13.45 -13.23 0.71
C ALA A 69 12.23 -12.32 0.47
N VAL A 70 12.39 -11.22 -0.28
CA VAL A 70 11.25 -10.35 -0.69
C VAL A 70 10.23 -11.13 -1.52
N ALA A 71 10.69 -11.95 -2.48
CA ALA A 71 9.80 -12.74 -3.33
C ALA A 71 8.97 -13.79 -2.56
N ARG A 72 9.43 -14.19 -1.37
CA ARG A 72 8.71 -15.13 -0.48
C ARG A 72 7.70 -14.46 0.44
N VAL A 73 7.74 -13.14 0.60
CA VAL A 73 6.74 -12.41 1.40
C VAL A 73 5.38 -12.49 0.68
N PRO A 74 4.27 -12.75 1.39
CA PRO A 74 2.95 -12.78 0.77
C PRO A 74 2.63 -11.47 0.07
N MET A 75 2.42 -11.51 -1.25
CA MET A 75 2.21 -10.33 -2.09
C MET A 75 0.72 -10.02 -2.32
N ARG A 76 -0.18 -10.61 -1.56
CA ARG A 76 -1.63 -10.36 -1.71
C ARG A 76 -2.06 -9.15 -0.90
N TRP A 77 -2.93 -8.33 -1.49
CA TRP A 77 -3.49 -7.13 -0.90
C TRP A 77 -4.92 -6.87 -1.39
N ASN A 78 -5.52 -5.77 -0.99
CA ASN A 78 -6.91 -5.42 -1.27
C ASN A 78 -7.86 -6.57 -0.86
N LEU A 79 -7.80 -6.94 0.42
CA LEU A 79 -8.53 -8.07 1.00
C LEU A 79 -8.21 -9.42 0.30
N GLY A 80 -6.97 -9.59 -0.15
CA GLY A 80 -6.50 -10.81 -0.80
C GLY A 80 -6.92 -10.99 -2.26
N THR A 81 -7.57 -10.00 -2.87
CA THR A 81 -8.08 -10.08 -4.25
C THR A 81 -7.05 -9.73 -5.31
N GLN A 82 -5.99 -9.00 -4.94
CA GLN A 82 -4.93 -8.53 -5.85
C GLN A 82 -3.55 -8.95 -5.37
N ARG A 83 -2.54 -8.82 -6.24
CA ARG A 83 -1.12 -8.97 -5.91
C ARG A 83 -0.41 -7.66 -6.12
N PHE A 84 0.64 -7.41 -5.32
CA PHE A 84 1.51 -6.25 -5.53
C PHE A 84 2.26 -6.40 -6.84
N GLU A 85 2.22 -5.34 -7.66
CA GLU A 85 2.94 -5.26 -8.93
C GLU A 85 4.00 -4.16 -8.86
N GLY A 86 5.04 -4.29 -9.70
CA GLY A 86 6.10 -3.31 -9.79
C GLY A 86 6.96 -3.18 -8.52
N VAL A 87 7.05 -4.24 -7.71
CA VAL A 87 7.88 -4.23 -6.51
C VAL A 87 9.34 -4.08 -6.87
N VAL A 88 9.98 -3.07 -6.30
CA VAL A 88 11.39 -2.73 -6.54
C VAL A 88 12.16 -2.91 -5.23
N VAL A 89 13.29 -3.62 -5.32
CA VAL A 89 14.23 -3.81 -4.21
C VAL A 89 15.52 -3.07 -4.54
N GLU A 90 15.97 -2.21 -3.65
CA GLU A 90 17.17 -1.43 -3.79
C GLU A 90 18.00 -1.50 -2.51
N PHE A 91 19.30 -1.34 -2.66
CA PHE A 91 20.26 -1.49 -1.59
C PHE A 91 21.11 -0.24 -1.45
N SER A 92 21.58 0.03 -0.23
CA SER A 92 22.46 1.16 0.07
C SER A 92 23.39 0.85 1.23
N PRO A 93 24.61 1.40 1.23
CA PRO A 93 25.49 1.34 2.40
C PRO A 93 25.10 2.34 3.51
N ASP A 94 24.55 3.49 3.14
CA ASP A 94 24.39 4.66 4.02
C ASP A 94 23.03 5.39 3.88
N GLY A 95 22.17 4.94 2.95
CA GLY A 95 20.87 5.55 2.67
C GLY A 95 20.91 6.76 1.73
N SER A 96 22.09 7.22 1.29
CA SER A 96 22.21 8.37 0.39
C SER A 96 22.00 8.00 -1.07
N ARG A 97 22.56 6.88 -1.50
CA ARG A 97 22.42 6.35 -2.86
C ARG A 97 21.78 4.96 -2.82
N TRP A 98 20.82 4.74 -3.71
CA TRP A 98 20.07 3.50 -3.80
C TRP A 98 20.26 2.85 -5.16
N GLU A 99 20.69 1.60 -5.15
CA GLU A 99 20.97 0.83 -6.37
C GLU A 99 20.26 -0.53 -6.32
N LYS A 100 19.69 -0.95 -7.45
CA LYS A 100 19.09 -2.29 -7.57
C LYS A 100 20.14 -3.39 -7.57
N SER A 101 21.32 -3.09 -8.10
CA SER A 101 22.45 -4.00 -8.21
C SER A 101 23.74 -3.22 -7.92
N PRO A 102 24.08 -3.02 -6.64
CA PRO A 102 25.34 -2.38 -6.28
C PRO A 102 26.51 -3.18 -6.84
N LYS A 103 27.53 -2.48 -7.30
CA LYS A 103 28.76 -3.10 -7.86
C LYS A 103 29.62 -3.75 -6.77
N ASP A 104 29.52 -3.26 -5.55
CA ASP A 104 30.19 -3.77 -4.38
C ASP A 104 29.16 -4.04 -3.29
N ALA A 105 29.05 -5.27 -2.88
CA ALA A 105 28.18 -5.69 -1.78
C ALA A 105 28.77 -5.39 -0.41
N ALA A 106 30.11 -5.18 -0.35
CA ALA A 106 30.79 -4.87 0.91
C ALA A 106 30.29 -3.52 1.47
N GLY A 107 29.82 -3.55 2.71
CA GLY A 107 29.30 -2.34 3.36
C GLY A 107 27.81 -2.05 3.08
N VAL A 108 27.14 -2.78 2.21
CA VAL A 108 25.68 -2.66 2.04
C VAL A 108 24.97 -3.15 3.31
N LYS A 109 24.21 -2.24 3.92
CA LYS A 109 23.50 -2.49 5.19
C LYS A 109 22.00 -2.24 5.11
N LEU A 110 21.57 -1.46 4.13
CA LEU A 110 20.19 -1.01 4.01
C LEU A 110 19.51 -1.66 2.81
N ALA A 111 18.29 -2.13 3.00
CA ALA A 111 17.39 -2.57 1.96
C ALA A 111 16.16 -1.70 1.92
N ARG A 112 15.79 -1.22 0.73
CA ARG A 112 14.57 -0.46 0.45
C ARG A 112 13.66 -1.27 -0.45
N VAL A 113 12.42 -1.44 -0.03
CA VAL A 113 11.39 -2.06 -0.85
C VAL A 113 10.31 -1.03 -1.17
N THR A 114 9.96 -0.93 -2.44
CA THR A 114 8.95 0.00 -2.94
C THR A 114 7.91 -0.75 -3.76
N ALA A 115 6.63 -0.46 -3.52
CA ALA A 115 5.49 -0.96 -4.28
C ALA A 115 4.75 0.24 -4.90
N PRO A 116 5.15 0.74 -6.09
CA PRO A 116 4.73 2.04 -6.59
C PRO A 116 3.40 2.05 -7.33
N SER A 117 3.01 0.98 -8.01
CA SER A 117 1.99 0.99 -9.05
C SER A 117 0.72 0.22 -8.67
N ASN A 118 0.31 0.31 -7.40
CA ASN A 118 -0.88 -0.39 -6.94
C ASN A 118 -2.06 0.57 -6.84
N SER A 119 -3.17 0.23 -7.49
CA SER A 119 -4.36 1.07 -7.53
C SER A 119 -5.60 0.35 -6.99
N VAL A 120 -6.39 1.08 -6.20
CA VAL A 120 -7.69 0.63 -5.69
C VAL A 120 -8.79 1.22 -6.57
N GLN A 121 -9.64 0.36 -7.10
CA GLN A 121 -10.82 0.78 -7.86
C GLN A 121 -11.84 1.46 -6.93
N ILE A 122 -12.39 2.57 -7.36
CA ILE A 122 -13.41 3.34 -6.64
C ILE A 122 -14.77 2.99 -7.23
N MET A 123 -15.76 2.77 -6.36
CA MET A 123 -17.08 2.29 -6.77
C MET A 123 -18.12 3.40 -6.71
N PHE A 124 -18.27 4.03 -5.56
CA PHE A 124 -19.35 4.99 -5.31
C PHE A 124 -19.00 6.41 -5.71
N LEU A 125 -17.79 6.86 -5.44
CA LEU A 125 -17.34 8.20 -5.80
C LEU A 125 -17.35 8.42 -7.32
N ARG A 126 -17.09 7.35 -8.08
CA ARG A 126 -17.19 7.36 -9.54
C ARG A 126 -18.60 7.71 -10.03
N ALA A 127 -19.65 7.25 -9.34
CA ALA A 127 -21.03 7.50 -9.72
C ALA A 127 -21.42 9.01 -9.64
N VAL A 128 -20.67 9.79 -8.88
CA VAL A 128 -20.86 11.25 -8.73
C VAL A 128 -19.77 12.07 -9.45
N GLY A 129 -19.06 11.46 -10.41
CA GLY A 129 -18.03 12.14 -11.21
C GLY A 129 -16.64 12.18 -10.58
N GLY A 130 -16.38 11.38 -9.56
CA GLY A 130 -15.05 11.22 -8.95
C GLY A 130 -14.11 10.32 -9.78
N PRO A 131 -12.86 10.14 -9.31
CA PRO A 131 -11.85 9.33 -10.00
C PRO A 131 -12.25 7.85 -10.03
N GLU A 132 -11.76 7.13 -11.05
CA GLU A 132 -12.02 5.69 -11.18
C GLU A 132 -11.17 4.83 -10.22
N SER A 133 -10.00 5.32 -9.85
CA SER A 133 -9.09 4.61 -8.93
C SER A 133 -8.19 5.58 -8.18
N PHE A 134 -7.66 5.12 -7.04
CA PHE A 134 -6.57 5.78 -6.31
C PHE A 134 -5.34 4.90 -6.29
N THR A 135 -4.17 5.46 -6.63
CA THR A 135 -2.88 4.80 -6.50
C THR A 135 -2.45 4.80 -5.04
N VAL A 136 -2.00 3.64 -4.58
CA VAL A 136 -1.55 3.42 -3.20
C VAL A 136 -0.08 2.99 -3.23
N PRO A 137 0.88 3.93 -3.33
CA PRO A 137 2.29 3.61 -3.23
C PRO A 137 2.66 3.35 -1.77
N ALA A 138 3.58 2.39 -1.57
CA ALA A 138 4.19 2.15 -0.27
C ALA A 138 5.69 1.95 -0.42
N ARG A 139 6.45 2.30 0.62
CA ARG A 139 7.90 2.15 0.66
C ARG A 139 8.37 1.99 2.08
N ALA A 140 9.29 1.05 2.28
CA ALA A 140 9.96 0.83 3.55
C ALA A 140 11.47 0.69 3.36
N VAL A 141 12.21 0.99 4.42
CA VAL A 141 13.66 0.81 4.54
C VAL A 141 13.94 0.05 5.82
N ALA A 142 14.78 -0.97 5.73
CA ALA A 142 15.27 -1.69 6.89
C ALA A 142 16.79 -1.80 6.83
N GLU A 143 17.41 -1.82 8.01
CA GLU A 143 18.85 -2.00 8.17
C GLU A 143 19.15 -3.42 8.66
N SER A 144 20.22 -4.01 8.12
CA SER A 144 20.75 -5.26 8.66
C SER A 144 21.37 -4.99 10.03
N ASN A 145 20.86 -5.69 11.05
CA ASN A 145 21.49 -5.68 12.37
C ASN A 145 22.30 -6.98 12.49
N PRO A 146 23.64 -6.95 12.37
CA PRO A 146 24.43 -8.14 12.61
C PRO A 146 24.26 -8.51 14.08
N VAL A 147 23.68 -9.69 14.32
CA VAL A 147 23.61 -10.28 15.67
C VAL A 147 25.05 -10.45 16.14
N ARG A 148 25.52 -9.59 17.04
CA ARG A 148 26.76 -9.82 17.79
C ARG A 148 26.46 -10.96 18.77
N LEU A 149 26.96 -12.15 18.49
CA LEU A 149 27.08 -13.17 19.50
C LEU A 149 28.09 -12.64 20.53
N ILE A 150 27.60 -12.32 21.72
CA ILE A 150 28.45 -12.02 22.87
C ILE A 150 28.84 -13.41 23.39
N GLU A 151 30.08 -13.82 23.10
CA GLU A 151 30.73 -14.93 23.79
C GLU A 151 31.09 -14.54 25.22
#